data_e60f496d03bd6163ec8ecbbb83f4019c
#
_entry.id   e60f496d03bd6163ec8ecbbb83f4019c
#
_cell.length_a   1.000
_cell.length_b   1.000
_cell.length_c   1.000
_cell.angle_alpha   90.00
_cell.angle_beta   90.00
_cell.angle_gamma   90.00
#
_symmetry.space_group_name_H-M   'P 1'
#
loop_
_entity.id
_entity.type
_entity.pdbx_description
1 polymer ?
#
loop_
_entity_poly.entity_id
_entity_poly.type
_entity_poly.pdbx_seq_one_letter_code
_entity_poly.pdbx_strand_id
1 'polypeptide(L)'
;IIASDIDPAVLERLRSEYPDVLLVSPEELLHAPVDVFVPCAMGGILNTETIAHLQAKVIVGAANNQLADLSIGDRLHSSQVLYVPDYVANGGGVMSVINEYEQHSDEALDEKVGAIEQTVLQILKTSAQEDIPPHRIADRIAEERIASLFPRLS
;
A
#
# COMPACT_ATOMS: atom_id res chain seq x y z
N ILE A 1 0.11 18.99 1.21
CA ILE A 1 -0.32 17.81 0.44
C ILE A 1 -0.28 18.16 -1.04
N ILE A 2 0.22 17.24 -1.87
CA ILE A 2 0.18 17.31 -3.33
C ILE A 2 -0.73 16.20 -3.81
N ALA A 3 -1.66 16.48 -4.73
CA ALA A 3 -2.59 15.49 -5.26
C ALA A 3 -2.71 15.58 -6.78
N SER A 4 -3.07 14.46 -7.38
CA SER A 4 -3.33 14.36 -8.82
C SER A 4 -4.46 13.37 -9.08
N ASP A 5 -5.25 13.65 -10.11
CA ASP A 5 -6.23 12.73 -10.68
C ASP A 5 -6.31 12.96 -12.19
N ILE A 6 -6.79 11.96 -12.93
CA ILE A 6 -7.03 12.09 -14.37
C ILE A 6 -8.41 12.67 -14.68
N ASP A 7 -9.33 12.67 -13.71
CA ASP A 7 -10.68 13.20 -13.86
C ASP A 7 -10.75 14.69 -13.46
N PRO A 8 -11.03 15.61 -14.41
CA PRO A 8 -11.15 17.03 -14.12
C PRO A 8 -12.24 17.36 -13.11
N ALA A 9 -13.31 16.55 -13.03
CA ALA A 9 -14.40 16.80 -12.07
C ALA A 9 -13.95 16.50 -10.63
N VAL A 10 -13.11 15.47 -10.45
CA VAL A 10 -12.47 15.16 -9.16
C VAL A 10 -11.53 16.30 -8.74
N LEU A 11 -10.71 16.78 -9.67
CA LEU A 11 -9.79 17.91 -9.39
C LEU A 11 -10.53 19.18 -9.01
N GLU A 12 -11.65 19.50 -9.68
CA GLU A 12 -12.44 20.70 -9.36
C GLU A 12 -13.09 20.58 -7.97
N ARG A 13 -13.62 19.39 -7.63
CA ARG A 13 -14.15 19.14 -6.29
C ARG A 13 -13.05 19.28 -5.23
N LEU A 14 -11.88 18.68 -5.43
CA LEU A 14 -10.75 18.79 -4.51
C LEU A 14 -10.33 20.25 -4.32
N ARG A 15 -10.27 21.04 -5.38
CA ARG A 15 -9.94 22.47 -5.31
C ARG A 15 -10.93 23.25 -4.46
N SER A 16 -12.22 22.90 -4.56
CA SER A 16 -13.28 23.55 -3.80
C SER A 16 -13.30 23.15 -2.32
N GLU A 17 -13.12 21.86 -2.05
CA GLU A 17 -13.23 21.31 -0.70
C GLU A 17 -11.92 21.44 0.12
N TYR A 18 -10.77 21.43 -0.57
CA TYR A 18 -9.44 21.41 0.05
C TYR A 18 -8.49 22.41 -0.63
N PRO A 19 -8.70 23.73 -0.40
CA PRO A 19 -7.96 24.79 -1.10
C PRO A 19 -6.44 24.79 -0.83
N ASP A 20 -6.00 24.16 0.27
CA ASP A 20 -4.58 24.05 0.63
C ASP A 20 -3.86 22.88 -0.04
N VAL A 21 -4.57 22.03 -0.81
CA VAL A 21 -3.98 20.93 -1.56
C VAL A 21 -3.45 21.43 -2.89
N LEU A 22 -2.17 21.21 -3.13
CA LEU A 22 -1.56 21.52 -4.43
C LEU A 22 -1.96 20.45 -5.45
N LEU A 23 -2.68 20.87 -6.48
CA LEU A 23 -3.09 19.98 -7.58
C LEU A 23 -2.08 20.08 -8.72
N VAL A 24 -1.57 18.93 -9.15
CA VAL A 24 -0.56 18.82 -10.21
C VAL A 24 -0.97 17.72 -11.22
N SER A 25 -0.31 17.67 -12.36
CA SER A 25 -0.48 16.57 -13.31
C SER A 25 0.07 15.25 -12.75
N PRO A 26 -0.37 14.08 -13.25
CA PRO A 26 0.20 12.79 -12.85
C PRO A 26 1.72 12.69 -13.07
N GLU A 27 2.23 13.29 -14.13
CA GLU A 27 3.66 13.34 -14.42
C GLU A 27 4.42 14.19 -13.38
N GLU A 28 3.93 15.38 -13.07
CA GLU A 28 4.52 16.26 -12.06
C GLU A 28 4.51 15.61 -10.68
N LEU A 29 3.44 14.84 -10.34
CA LEU A 29 3.34 14.14 -9.06
C LEU A 29 4.48 13.12 -8.87
N LEU A 30 4.86 12.38 -9.91
CA LEU A 30 5.94 11.39 -9.84
C LEU A 30 7.31 12.02 -9.57
N HIS A 31 7.50 13.29 -9.94
CA HIS A 31 8.72 14.05 -9.71
C HIS A 31 8.67 14.94 -8.46
N ALA A 32 7.55 14.96 -7.76
CA ALA A 32 7.35 15.83 -6.62
C ALA A 32 8.27 15.45 -5.44
N PRO A 33 8.89 16.44 -4.77
CA PRO A 33 9.74 16.19 -3.60
C PRO A 33 8.88 15.93 -2.35
N VAL A 34 8.40 14.71 -2.20
CA VAL A 34 7.54 14.27 -1.10
C VAL A 34 8.24 13.20 -0.26
N ASP A 35 7.98 13.15 1.03
CA ASP A 35 8.48 12.07 1.90
C ASP A 35 7.66 10.79 1.76
N VAL A 36 6.36 10.91 1.49
CA VAL A 36 5.43 9.78 1.37
C VAL A 36 4.69 9.86 0.04
N PHE A 37 4.74 8.79 -0.73
CA PHE A 37 3.94 8.61 -1.95
C PHE A 37 2.78 7.65 -1.67
N VAL A 38 1.55 8.06 -2.04
CA VAL A 38 0.32 7.33 -1.71
C VAL A 38 -0.43 6.95 -2.98
N PRO A 39 -0.12 5.80 -3.60
CA PRO A 39 -0.84 5.32 -4.78
C PRO A 39 -2.29 4.93 -4.42
N CYS A 40 -3.29 5.63 -5.00
CA CYS A 40 -4.72 5.37 -4.74
C CYS A 40 -5.56 5.13 -6.00
N ALA A 41 -4.93 5.15 -7.19
CA ALA A 41 -5.63 5.04 -8.47
C ALA A 41 -5.44 3.66 -9.12
N MET A 42 -4.53 3.55 -10.08
CA MET A 42 -4.35 2.36 -10.91
C MET A 42 -3.21 1.47 -10.40
N GLY A 43 -3.35 0.15 -10.62
CA GLY A 43 -2.26 -0.80 -10.42
C GLY A 43 -1.11 -0.60 -11.42
N GLY A 44 0.07 -1.19 -11.12
CA GLY A 44 1.26 -1.10 -11.98
C GLY A 44 1.92 0.28 -12.01
N ILE A 45 1.51 1.20 -11.14
CA ILE A 45 2.10 2.55 -11.05
C ILE A 45 3.58 2.49 -10.65
N LEU A 46 3.97 1.51 -9.83
CA LEU A 46 5.35 1.28 -9.43
C LEU A 46 6.00 0.33 -10.45
N ASN A 47 6.71 0.88 -11.40
CA ASN A 47 7.45 0.17 -12.45
C ASN A 47 8.86 0.74 -12.60
N THR A 48 9.67 0.16 -13.48
CA THR A 48 11.06 0.56 -13.66
C THR A 48 11.24 2.04 -14.00
N GLU A 49 10.32 2.61 -14.77
CA GLU A 49 10.37 4.00 -15.18
C GLU A 49 9.98 4.92 -14.02
N THR A 50 8.82 4.67 -13.41
CA THR A 50 8.27 5.55 -12.37
C THR A 50 9.11 5.57 -11.10
N ILE A 51 9.64 4.43 -10.64
CA ILE A 51 10.48 4.40 -9.44
C ILE A 51 11.82 5.14 -9.61
N ALA A 52 12.29 5.32 -10.85
CA ALA A 52 13.51 6.08 -11.12
C ALA A 52 13.37 7.59 -10.84
N HIS A 53 12.15 8.09 -10.81
CA HIS A 53 11.84 9.50 -10.59
C HIS A 53 11.31 9.80 -9.19
N LEU A 54 10.83 8.79 -8.47
CA LEU A 54 10.27 8.96 -7.14
C LEU A 54 11.33 9.41 -6.14
N GLN A 55 11.02 10.48 -5.39
CA GLN A 55 11.86 11.00 -4.31
C GLN A 55 11.36 10.58 -2.92
N ALA A 56 10.22 9.90 -2.86
CA ALA A 56 9.61 9.46 -1.62
C ALA A 56 10.46 8.42 -0.90
N LYS A 57 10.52 8.54 0.43
CA LYS A 57 11.15 7.55 1.33
C LYS A 57 10.21 6.41 1.70
N VAL A 58 8.90 6.67 1.66
CA VAL A 58 7.85 5.72 2.02
C VAL A 58 6.81 5.67 0.91
N ILE A 59 6.40 4.46 0.57
CA ILE A 59 5.29 4.21 -0.37
C ILE A 59 4.25 3.36 0.36
N VAL A 60 3.04 3.89 0.51
CA VAL A 60 1.88 3.20 1.10
C VAL A 60 0.61 3.78 0.51
N GLY A 61 -0.30 2.96 0.00
CA GLY A 61 -1.52 3.47 -0.62
C GLY A 61 -2.61 2.41 -0.78
N ALA A 62 -3.78 2.84 -1.22
CA ALA A 62 -4.98 2.03 -1.31
C ALA A 62 -5.17 1.33 -2.68
N ALA A 63 -4.38 1.68 -3.70
CA ALA A 63 -4.45 1.00 -4.99
C ALA A 63 -4.05 -0.47 -4.88
N ASN A 64 -4.75 -1.34 -5.59
CA ASN A 64 -4.40 -2.76 -5.70
C ASN A 64 -3.28 -2.96 -6.74
N ASN A 65 -2.44 -3.98 -6.54
CA ASN A 65 -1.39 -4.38 -7.49
C ASN A 65 -0.47 -3.22 -7.87
N GLN A 66 0.01 -2.47 -6.88
CA GLN A 66 0.83 -1.27 -7.10
C GLN A 66 2.14 -1.57 -7.82
N LEU A 67 2.79 -2.69 -7.50
CA LEU A 67 4.00 -3.16 -8.18
C LEU A 67 3.64 -3.75 -9.56
N ALA A 68 4.34 -3.32 -10.62
CA ALA A 68 4.22 -3.93 -11.94
C ALA A 68 4.70 -5.38 -11.94
N ASP A 69 5.74 -5.68 -11.15
CA ASP A 69 6.22 -7.03 -10.84
C ASP A 69 6.99 -7.02 -9.50
N LEU A 70 7.24 -8.21 -8.93
CA LEU A 70 7.87 -8.33 -7.61
C LEU A 70 9.31 -7.80 -7.56
N SER A 71 10.03 -7.78 -8.68
CA SER A 71 11.40 -7.25 -8.74
C SER A 71 11.45 -5.73 -8.46
N ILE A 72 10.35 -5.03 -8.69
CA ILE A 72 10.23 -3.61 -8.34
C ILE A 72 10.27 -3.42 -6.83
N GLY A 73 9.61 -4.29 -6.06
CA GLY A 73 9.69 -4.29 -4.60
C GLY A 73 11.12 -4.55 -4.09
N ASP A 74 11.85 -5.47 -4.73
CA ASP A 74 13.26 -5.73 -4.40
C ASP A 74 14.14 -4.49 -4.69
N ARG A 75 13.89 -3.80 -5.80
CA ARG A 75 14.61 -2.57 -6.16
C ARG A 75 14.33 -1.41 -5.21
N LEU A 76 13.07 -1.23 -4.81
CA LEU A 76 12.69 -0.23 -3.80
C LEU A 76 13.44 -0.48 -2.48
N HIS A 77 13.46 -1.72 -2.02
CA HIS A 77 14.19 -2.10 -0.80
C HIS A 77 15.69 -1.81 -0.94
N SER A 78 16.31 -2.23 -2.05
CA SER A 78 17.74 -1.97 -2.32
C SER A 78 18.08 -0.47 -2.40
N SER A 79 17.10 0.36 -2.78
CA SER A 79 17.20 1.83 -2.82
C SER A 79 16.81 2.50 -1.49
N GLN A 80 16.58 1.70 -0.44
CA GLN A 80 16.16 2.19 0.89
C GLN A 80 14.83 2.94 0.89
N VAL A 81 13.93 2.64 -0.05
CA VAL A 81 12.56 3.12 -0.06
C VAL A 81 11.68 2.11 0.65
N LEU A 82 10.98 2.54 1.68
CA LEU A 82 10.08 1.71 2.46
C LEU A 82 8.77 1.51 1.70
N TYR A 83 8.56 0.34 1.13
CA TYR A 83 7.30 -0.03 0.50
C TYR A 83 6.44 -0.88 1.45
N VAL A 84 5.23 -0.42 1.75
CA VAL A 84 4.23 -1.21 2.48
C VAL A 84 3.40 -1.98 1.46
N PRO A 85 3.37 -3.33 1.50
CA PRO A 85 2.62 -4.12 0.53
C PRO A 85 1.15 -3.72 0.49
N ASP A 86 0.64 -3.44 -0.69
CA ASP A 86 -0.72 -2.93 -0.89
C ASP A 86 -1.79 -3.87 -0.33
N TYR A 87 -1.67 -5.18 -0.57
CA TYR A 87 -2.60 -6.19 -0.07
C TYR A 87 -2.64 -6.32 1.47
N VAL A 88 -1.66 -5.72 2.17
CA VAL A 88 -1.70 -5.57 3.62
C VAL A 88 -2.34 -4.23 4.00
N ALA A 89 -1.87 -3.13 3.39
CA ALA A 89 -2.30 -1.78 3.72
C ALA A 89 -3.78 -1.54 3.40
N ASN A 90 -4.28 -2.10 2.28
CA ASN A 90 -5.65 -1.90 1.81
C ASN A 90 -6.62 -3.04 2.18
N GLY A 91 -6.22 -3.96 3.05
CA GLY A 91 -7.02 -5.15 3.44
C GLY A 91 -8.37 -4.84 4.08
N GLY A 92 -8.61 -3.61 4.53
CA GLY A 92 -9.86 -3.21 5.20
C GLY A 92 -11.11 -3.45 4.36
N GLY A 93 -11.05 -3.22 3.04
CA GLY A 93 -12.18 -3.47 2.15
C GLY A 93 -12.62 -4.93 2.13
N VAL A 94 -11.68 -5.87 2.04
CA VAL A 94 -11.97 -7.31 2.10
C VAL A 94 -12.50 -7.71 3.47
N MET A 95 -11.94 -7.14 4.53
CA MET A 95 -12.41 -7.38 5.91
C MET A 95 -13.86 -6.93 6.09
N SER A 96 -14.24 -5.78 5.50
CA SER A 96 -15.64 -5.28 5.53
C SER A 96 -16.60 -6.25 4.84
N VAL A 97 -16.26 -6.74 3.65
CA VAL A 97 -17.10 -7.71 2.91
C VAL A 97 -17.26 -9.01 3.69
N ILE A 98 -16.18 -9.53 4.28
CA ILE A 98 -16.25 -10.75 5.11
C ILE A 98 -17.09 -10.51 6.36
N ASN A 99 -16.92 -9.37 7.02
CA ASN A 99 -17.67 -9.00 8.23
C ASN A 99 -19.18 -8.96 7.95
N GLU A 100 -19.58 -8.37 6.82
CA GLU A 100 -20.98 -8.34 6.39
C GLU A 100 -21.51 -9.76 6.08
N TYR A 101 -20.75 -10.58 5.37
CA TYR A 101 -21.12 -11.96 5.04
C TYR A 101 -21.30 -12.84 6.29
N GLU A 102 -20.42 -12.69 7.26
CA GLU A 102 -20.45 -13.42 8.53
C GLU A 102 -21.40 -12.80 9.57
N GLN A 103 -22.03 -11.66 9.25
CA GLN A 103 -22.96 -10.92 10.13
C GLN A 103 -22.33 -10.53 11.49
N HIS A 104 -21.03 -10.17 11.46
CA HIS A 104 -20.36 -9.64 12.63
C HIS A 104 -20.71 -8.16 12.86
N SER A 105 -20.47 -7.66 14.08
CA SER A 105 -20.72 -6.25 14.42
C SER A 105 -19.66 -5.29 13.81
N ASP A 106 -20.00 -3.99 13.77
CA ASP A 106 -19.08 -2.95 13.34
C ASP A 106 -17.85 -2.83 14.24
N GLU A 107 -18.02 -3.08 15.55
CA GLU A 107 -16.90 -3.10 16.51
C GLU A 107 -15.90 -4.21 16.18
N ALA A 108 -16.38 -5.38 15.74
CA ALA A 108 -15.51 -6.48 15.31
C ALA A 108 -14.75 -6.14 14.02
N LEU A 109 -15.36 -5.36 13.12
CA LEU A 109 -14.70 -4.84 11.94
C LEU A 109 -13.61 -3.83 12.31
N ASP A 110 -13.92 -2.88 13.19
CA ASP A 110 -12.96 -1.86 13.64
C ASP A 110 -11.74 -2.50 14.30
N GLU A 111 -11.92 -3.53 15.11
CA GLU A 111 -10.81 -4.29 15.70
C GLU A 111 -9.95 -4.98 14.64
N LYS A 112 -10.56 -5.64 13.64
CA LYS A 112 -9.86 -6.29 12.54
C LYS A 112 -9.07 -5.28 11.70
N VAL A 113 -9.69 -4.15 11.35
CA VAL A 113 -9.03 -3.07 10.59
C VAL A 113 -7.91 -2.45 11.40
N GLY A 114 -8.11 -2.21 12.69
CA GLY A 114 -7.06 -1.71 13.59
C GLY A 114 -5.84 -2.65 13.69
N ALA A 115 -6.04 -3.96 13.52
CA ALA A 115 -4.94 -4.93 13.51
C ALA A 115 -4.01 -4.84 12.28
N ILE A 116 -4.43 -4.12 11.22
CA ILE A 116 -3.57 -3.86 10.04
C ILE A 116 -2.30 -3.14 10.47
N GLU A 117 -2.39 -2.14 11.35
CA GLU A 117 -1.23 -1.41 11.86
C GLU A 117 -0.20 -2.37 12.48
N GLN A 118 -0.63 -3.28 13.34
CA GLN A 118 0.26 -4.24 14.00
C GLN A 118 0.90 -5.20 12.99
N THR A 119 0.15 -5.62 11.99
CA THR A 119 0.65 -6.48 10.91
C THR A 119 1.72 -5.76 10.10
N VAL A 120 1.48 -4.51 9.70
CA VAL A 120 2.45 -3.67 8.99
C VAL A 120 3.71 -3.49 9.83
N LEU A 121 3.57 -3.12 11.11
CA LEU A 121 4.72 -2.94 12.02
C LEU A 121 5.55 -4.22 12.16
N GLN A 122 4.90 -5.39 12.26
CA GLN A 122 5.60 -6.67 12.29
C GLN A 122 6.41 -6.91 11.01
N ILE A 123 5.78 -6.73 9.84
CA ILE A 123 6.42 -6.90 8.54
C ILE A 123 7.65 -5.99 8.41
N LEU A 124 7.50 -4.71 8.72
CA LEU A 124 8.57 -3.73 8.59
C LEU A 124 9.72 -3.99 9.56
N LYS A 125 9.44 -4.38 10.80
CA LYS A 125 10.47 -4.75 11.79
C LYS A 125 11.25 -5.97 11.33
N THR A 126 10.55 -7.01 10.88
CA THR A 126 11.19 -8.24 10.40
C THR A 126 12.02 -7.98 9.13
N SER A 127 11.48 -7.19 8.19
CA SER A 127 12.19 -6.74 7.00
C SER A 127 13.52 -6.04 7.34
N ALA A 128 13.48 -5.11 8.29
CA ALA A 128 14.68 -4.39 8.72
C ALA A 128 15.70 -5.28 9.46
N GLN A 129 15.24 -6.28 10.21
CA GLN A 129 16.11 -7.21 10.96
C GLN A 129 16.81 -8.21 10.05
N GLU A 130 16.10 -8.70 9.03
CA GLU A 130 16.58 -9.75 8.14
C GLU A 130 17.16 -9.23 6.83
N ASP A 131 17.03 -7.93 6.57
CA ASP A 131 17.38 -7.28 5.29
C ASP A 131 16.69 -7.95 4.09
N ILE A 132 15.38 -8.22 4.27
CA ILE A 132 14.51 -8.83 3.25
C ILE A 132 13.40 -7.85 2.90
N PRO A 133 13.06 -7.66 1.60
CA PRO A 133 11.98 -6.75 1.17
C PRO A 133 10.64 -7.01 1.87
N PRO A 134 9.89 -5.96 2.29
CA PRO A 134 8.64 -6.10 3.05
C PRO A 134 7.60 -7.01 2.41
N HIS A 135 7.47 -7.00 1.07
CA HIS A 135 6.52 -7.87 0.38
C HIS A 135 6.87 -9.35 0.53
N ARG A 136 8.15 -9.72 0.52
CA ARG A 136 8.59 -11.11 0.74
C ARG A 136 8.36 -11.56 2.18
N ILE A 137 8.49 -10.65 3.15
CA ILE A 137 8.15 -10.93 4.56
C ILE A 137 6.64 -11.14 4.71
N ALA A 138 5.83 -10.30 4.06
CA ALA A 138 4.38 -10.42 4.10
C ALA A 138 3.90 -11.75 3.50
N ASP A 139 4.45 -12.16 2.36
CA ASP A 139 4.14 -13.44 1.73
C ASP A 139 4.53 -14.61 2.64
N ARG A 140 5.73 -14.59 3.23
CA ARG A 140 6.19 -15.63 4.17
C ARG A 140 5.24 -15.75 5.37
N ILE A 141 4.83 -14.63 5.99
CA ILE A 141 3.89 -14.64 7.11
C ILE A 141 2.54 -15.24 6.70
N ALA A 142 2.07 -14.92 5.50
CA ALA A 142 0.82 -15.46 4.97
C ALA A 142 0.92 -16.98 4.73
N GLU A 143 2.00 -17.44 4.12
CA GLU A 143 2.27 -18.87 3.86
C GLU A 143 2.37 -19.65 5.16
N GLU A 144 3.10 -19.17 6.16
CA GLU A 144 3.22 -19.79 7.49
C GLU A 144 1.85 -19.90 8.18
N ARG A 145 1.02 -18.85 8.08
CA ARG A 145 -0.34 -18.87 8.63
C ARG A 145 -1.22 -19.90 7.93
N ILE A 146 -1.19 -19.97 6.60
CA ILE A 146 -1.93 -20.95 5.83
C ILE A 146 -1.47 -22.38 6.19
N ALA A 147 -0.16 -22.63 6.24
CA ALA A 147 0.39 -23.93 6.60
C ALA A 147 -0.03 -24.37 8.02
N SER A 148 -0.11 -23.43 8.95
CA SER A 148 -0.56 -23.72 10.33
C SER A 148 -2.04 -24.11 10.41
N LEU A 149 -2.88 -23.53 9.55
CA LEU A 149 -4.32 -23.80 9.49
C LEU A 149 -4.64 -25.10 8.69
N PHE A 150 -3.83 -25.40 7.69
CA PHE A 150 -4.03 -26.52 6.76
C PHE A 150 -2.80 -27.43 6.69
N PRO A 151 -2.42 -28.13 7.78
CA PRO A 151 -1.16 -28.89 7.85
C PRO A 151 -1.09 -30.09 6.89
N ARG A 152 -2.15 -30.37 6.13
CA ARG A 152 -2.18 -31.46 5.12
C ARG A 152 -1.95 -30.96 3.68
N LEU A 153 -1.75 -29.67 3.47
CA LEU A 153 -1.52 -29.05 2.14
C LEU A 153 -0.06 -28.67 1.91
N SER A 154 0.82 -28.96 2.86
CA SER A 154 2.26 -28.71 2.80
C SER A 154 3.03 -29.96 2.39
#